data_628e394a9a7158b653bb9fe7693d4780
#
_entry.id   628e394a9a7158b653bb9fe7693d4780
#
_cell.length_a   1.000
_cell.length_b   1.000
_cell.length_c   1.000
_cell.angle_alpha   90.00
_cell.angle_beta   90.00
_cell.angle_gamma   90.00
#
_symmetry.space_group_name_H-M   'P 1'
#
loop_
_entity.id
_entity.type
_entity.pdbx_description
1 polymer ?
#
loop_
_entity_poly.entity_id
_entity_poly.type
_entity_poly.pdbx_seq_one_letter_code
_entity_poly.pdbx_strand_id
1 'polypeptide(L)'
;EREKGERMSRKQITEKIRLAYLAKVSEFFKSEDEEVLRVKSNEIAMPVVGSDGSEEFVVVTIKVPNGSKDEPYDGYAMAEDYEIRLKEKEEKRKEREEAKKKKIEHDKEMRKKKKEIAEKSRKDLTE
;
A
#
# COMPACT_ATOMS: atom_id res chain seq x y z
N GLU A 1 6.95 47.97 4.84
CA GLU A 1 5.55 47.84 5.20
C GLU A 1 4.93 46.64 4.55
N ARG A 2 5.09 46.51 3.26
CA ARG A 2 4.54 45.36 2.55
C ARG A 2 5.14 44.06 3.03
N GLU A 3 6.35 44.12 3.46
CA GLU A 3 7.06 42.94 3.98
C GLU A 3 6.37 42.35 5.18
N LYS A 4 5.72 43.14 5.96
CA LYS A 4 4.93 42.67 7.11
C LYS A 4 3.72 41.88 6.64
N GLY A 5 3.07 42.33 5.57
CA GLY A 5 1.94 41.63 4.98
C GLY A 5 2.36 40.38 4.25
N GLU A 6 3.60 40.32 3.81
CA GLU A 6 4.12 39.18 3.07
C GLU A 6 4.60 38.03 3.98
N ARG A 7 4.88 38.35 5.24
CA ARG A 7 5.29 37.32 6.20
C ARG A 7 4.10 36.50 6.65
N MET A 8 4.05 35.33 6.15
CA MET A 8 3.00 34.39 6.51
C MET A 8 3.49 33.44 7.61
N SER A 9 2.60 33.10 8.53
CA SER A 9 2.91 32.08 9.51
C SER A 9 3.01 30.72 8.82
N ARG A 10 3.66 29.77 9.45
CA ARG A 10 3.75 28.41 8.94
C ARG A 10 2.37 27.83 8.68
N LYS A 11 1.43 28.09 9.56
CA LYS A 11 0.03 27.66 9.43
C LYS A 11 -0.63 28.19 8.16
N GLN A 12 -0.42 29.47 7.87
CA GLN A 12 -0.97 30.11 6.67
C GLN A 12 -0.37 29.53 5.39
N ILE A 13 0.93 29.31 5.39
CA ILE A 13 1.65 28.73 4.23
C ILE A 13 1.13 27.31 3.96
N THR A 14 1.06 26.47 4.98
CA THR A 14 0.59 25.09 4.81
C THR A 14 -0.89 25.02 4.41
N GLU A 15 -1.70 25.93 4.93
CA GLU A 15 -3.12 26.00 4.55
C GLU A 15 -3.28 26.36 3.07
N LYS A 16 -2.52 27.34 2.57
CA LYS A 16 -2.54 27.71 1.16
C LYS A 16 -2.15 26.55 0.27
N ILE A 17 -1.12 25.81 0.65
CA ILE A 17 -0.66 24.64 -0.10
C ILE A 17 -1.75 23.57 -0.11
N ARG A 18 -2.34 23.27 1.05
CA ARG A 18 -3.42 22.28 1.16
C ARG A 18 -4.59 22.61 0.24
N LEU A 19 -5.04 23.86 0.27
CA LEU A 19 -6.18 24.31 -0.54
C LEU A 19 -5.87 24.25 -2.03
N ALA A 20 -4.66 24.67 -2.41
CA ALA A 20 -4.24 24.65 -3.81
C ALA A 20 -4.19 23.20 -4.35
N TYR A 21 -3.63 22.28 -3.60
CA TYR A 21 -3.53 20.88 -4.02
C TYR A 21 -4.87 20.17 -3.95
N LEU A 22 -5.70 20.50 -2.97
CA LEU A 22 -7.04 19.96 -2.92
C LEU A 22 -7.84 20.36 -4.16
N ALA A 23 -7.71 21.62 -4.60
CA ALA A 23 -8.34 22.08 -5.82
C ALA A 23 -7.84 21.32 -7.06
N LYS A 24 -6.54 21.11 -7.18
CA LYS A 24 -5.93 20.35 -8.28
C LYS A 24 -6.43 18.91 -8.32
N VAL A 25 -6.47 18.25 -7.18
CA VAL A 25 -6.92 16.87 -7.07
C VAL A 25 -8.43 16.80 -7.39
N SER A 26 -9.23 17.73 -6.88
CA SER A 26 -10.66 17.80 -7.16
C SER A 26 -10.94 17.97 -8.66
N GLU A 27 -10.21 18.88 -9.30
CA GLU A 27 -10.34 19.11 -10.74
C GLU A 27 -9.96 17.88 -11.56
N PHE A 28 -8.91 17.21 -11.17
CA PHE A 28 -8.49 15.97 -11.82
C PHE A 28 -9.60 14.92 -11.79
N PHE A 29 -10.16 14.66 -10.63
CA PHE A 29 -11.22 13.65 -10.50
C PHE A 29 -12.51 14.07 -11.19
N LYS A 30 -12.85 15.35 -11.18
CA LYS A 30 -14.00 15.86 -11.95
C LYS A 30 -13.80 15.65 -13.44
N SER A 31 -12.57 15.81 -13.94
CA SER A 31 -12.25 15.56 -15.35
C SER A 31 -12.38 14.08 -15.72
N GLU A 32 -12.32 13.19 -14.75
CA GLU A 32 -12.51 11.75 -14.91
C GLU A 32 -13.98 11.32 -14.66
N ASP A 33 -14.89 12.26 -14.69
CA ASP A 33 -16.33 12.04 -14.47
C ASP A 33 -16.68 11.52 -13.07
N GLU A 34 -15.81 11.78 -12.09
CA GLU A 34 -16.06 11.43 -10.71
C GLU A 34 -16.88 12.51 -10.01
N GLU A 35 -17.80 12.12 -9.15
CA GLU A 35 -18.49 13.04 -8.28
C GLU A 35 -17.58 13.35 -7.09
N VAL A 36 -17.23 14.63 -6.91
CA VAL A 36 -16.32 15.04 -5.84
C VAL A 36 -17.09 15.82 -4.79
N LEU A 37 -17.09 15.32 -3.57
CA LEU A 37 -17.75 15.94 -2.43
C LEU A 37 -16.70 16.46 -1.46
N ARG A 38 -16.82 17.72 -1.08
CA ARG A 38 -15.90 18.27 -0.08
C ARG A 38 -16.46 17.99 1.30
N VAL A 39 -15.71 17.22 2.11
CA VAL A 39 -16.15 16.80 3.42
C VAL A 39 -15.43 17.50 4.57
N LYS A 40 -14.23 18.00 4.30
CA LYS A 40 -13.44 18.81 5.25
C LYS A 40 -12.64 19.85 4.48
N SER A 41 -11.99 20.77 5.19
CA SER A 41 -11.14 21.79 4.57
C SER A 41 -10.02 21.23 3.72
N ASN A 42 -9.54 20.03 4.04
CA ASN A 42 -8.44 19.38 3.33
C ASN A 42 -8.79 17.98 2.82
N GLU A 43 -10.07 17.68 2.72
CA GLU A 43 -10.50 16.33 2.41
C GLU A 43 -11.68 16.30 1.46
N ILE A 44 -11.61 15.39 0.49
CA ILE A 44 -12.71 15.15 -0.45
C ILE A 44 -13.11 13.68 -0.37
N ALA A 45 -14.35 13.39 -0.72
CA ALA A 45 -14.86 12.03 -0.82
C ALA A 45 -15.52 11.83 -2.17
N MET A 46 -15.40 10.64 -2.72
CA MET A 46 -15.98 10.27 -4.01
C MET A 46 -16.78 8.99 -3.85
N PRO A 47 -18.07 8.98 -4.23
CA PRO A 47 -18.84 7.75 -4.17
C PRO A 47 -18.41 6.78 -5.26
N VAL A 48 -18.28 5.51 -4.89
CA VAL A 48 -17.90 4.46 -5.82
C VAL A 48 -18.75 3.21 -5.54
N VAL A 49 -18.83 2.34 -6.52
CA VAL A 49 -19.54 1.07 -6.35
C VAL A 49 -18.52 -0.04 -6.24
N GLY A 50 -18.60 -0.80 -5.17
CA GLY A 50 -17.74 -1.96 -4.95
C GLY A 50 -18.03 -3.11 -5.91
N SER A 51 -17.13 -4.07 -5.97
CA SER A 51 -17.29 -5.24 -6.84
C SER A 51 -18.52 -6.09 -6.49
N ASP A 52 -18.97 -6.01 -5.25
CA ASP A 52 -20.18 -6.70 -4.75
C ASP A 52 -21.46 -5.86 -4.93
N GLY A 53 -21.36 -4.68 -5.55
CA GLY A 53 -22.47 -3.76 -5.71
C GLY A 53 -22.70 -2.84 -4.52
N SER A 54 -21.85 -2.90 -3.49
CA SER A 54 -21.98 -2.03 -2.32
C SER A 54 -21.61 -0.58 -2.67
N GLU A 55 -22.27 0.36 -1.97
CA GLU A 55 -21.96 1.77 -2.10
C GLU A 55 -20.83 2.12 -1.14
N GLU A 56 -19.72 2.57 -1.69
CA GLU A 56 -18.52 2.89 -0.92
C GLU A 56 -18.06 4.32 -1.23
N PHE A 57 -17.14 4.84 -0.43
CA PHE A 57 -16.54 6.15 -0.65
C PHE A 57 -15.03 6.05 -0.63
N VAL A 58 -14.39 6.69 -1.60
CA VAL A 58 -12.94 6.88 -1.58
C VAL A 58 -12.67 8.26 -1.01
N VAL A 59 -11.86 8.33 0.01
CA VAL A 59 -11.52 9.59 0.69
C VAL A 59 -10.08 9.96 0.37
N VAL A 60 -9.87 11.20 -0.05
CA VAL A 60 -8.54 11.76 -0.30
C VAL A 60 -8.30 12.90 0.66
N THR A 61 -7.26 12.80 1.46
CA THR A 61 -6.87 13.81 2.43
C THR A 61 -5.56 14.44 2.03
N ILE A 62 -5.52 15.77 1.96
CA ILE A 62 -4.31 16.52 1.64
C ILE A 62 -3.66 16.96 2.95
N LYS A 63 -2.42 16.56 3.15
CA LYS A 63 -1.64 16.92 4.33
C LYS A 63 -0.34 17.57 3.93
N VAL A 64 0.02 18.61 4.65
CA VAL A 64 1.34 19.23 4.55
C VAL A 64 2.00 18.98 5.90
N PRO A 65 2.94 18.04 6.00
CA PRO A 65 3.52 17.70 7.30
C PRO A 65 4.33 18.86 7.89
N ASN A 66 4.17 19.04 9.18
CA ASN A 66 4.93 20.02 9.96
C ASN A 66 6.07 19.29 10.67
N GLY A 67 7.24 19.29 10.06
CA GLY A 67 8.43 18.82 10.75
C GLY A 67 8.94 19.89 11.71
N SER A 68 9.80 19.54 12.65
CA SER A 68 10.49 20.49 13.48
C SER A 68 11.57 21.19 12.66
N LYS A 69 12.10 22.32 13.17
CA LYS A 69 13.21 23.02 12.49
C LYS A 69 14.44 22.12 12.36
N ASP A 70 14.65 21.26 13.35
CA ASP A 70 15.80 20.36 13.39
C ASP A 70 15.55 19.08 12.59
N GLU A 71 14.30 18.68 12.49
CA GLU A 71 13.89 17.47 11.74
C GLU A 71 12.72 17.79 10.82
N PRO A 72 12.98 18.47 9.69
CA PRO A 72 11.93 18.72 8.72
C PRO A 72 11.48 17.42 8.05
N TYR A 73 10.24 17.37 7.61
CA TYR A 73 9.76 16.23 6.86
C TYR A 73 10.53 16.08 5.55
N ASP A 74 11.12 14.92 5.34
CA ASP A 74 11.87 14.60 4.12
C ASP A 74 11.15 13.50 3.35
N GLY A 75 10.38 13.93 2.34
CA GLY A 75 9.63 13.01 1.50
C GLY A 75 10.52 12.10 0.66
N TYR A 76 11.70 12.57 0.28
CA TYR A 76 12.64 11.76 -0.49
C TYR A 76 13.16 10.59 0.32
N ALA A 77 13.52 10.83 1.57
CA ALA A 77 13.98 9.79 2.49
C ALA A 77 12.86 8.78 2.77
N MET A 78 11.63 9.27 2.96
CA MET A 78 10.48 8.42 3.19
C MET A 78 10.18 7.53 2.00
N ALA A 79 10.27 8.06 0.79
CA ALA A 79 10.04 7.30 -0.45
C ALA A 79 11.10 6.22 -0.64
N GLU A 80 12.36 6.54 -0.36
CA GLU A 80 13.46 5.59 -0.45
C GLU A 80 13.29 4.44 0.55
N ASP A 81 12.95 4.75 1.78
CA ASP A 81 12.67 3.76 2.82
C ASP A 81 11.50 2.85 2.43
N TYR A 82 10.47 3.42 1.83
CA TYR A 82 9.32 2.66 1.39
C TYR A 82 9.70 1.65 0.30
N GLU A 83 10.50 2.06 -0.68
CA GLU A 83 10.99 1.17 -1.73
C GLU A 83 11.83 0.02 -1.17
N ILE A 84 12.70 0.33 -0.21
CA ILE A 84 13.52 -0.68 0.48
C ILE A 84 12.62 -1.71 1.17
N ARG A 85 11.61 -1.24 1.89
CA ARG A 85 10.65 -2.12 2.58
C ARG A 85 9.86 -3.00 1.61
N LEU A 86 9.49 -2.46 0.45
CA LEU A 86 8.79 -3.22 -0.58
C LEU A 86 9.67 -4.33 -1.14
N LYS A 87 10.94 -4.04 -1.40
CA LYS A 87 11.90 -5.03 -1.89
C LYS A 87 12.12 -6.14 -0.88
N GLU A 88 12.31 -5.79 0.39
CA GLU A 88 12.47 -6.75 1.48
C GLU A 88 11.25 -7.65 1.63
N LYS A 89 10.06 -7.05 1.54
CA LYS A 89 8.80 -7.78 1.64
C LYS A 89 8.65 -8.76 0.47
N GLU A 90 9.02 -8.34 -0.74
CA GLU A 90 8.95 -9.17 -1.93
C GLU A 90 9.94 -10.35 -1.86
N GLU A 91 11.15 -10.10 -1.38
CA GLU A 91 12.15 -11.14 -1.16
C GLU A 91 11.67 -12.19 -0.15
N LYS A 92 11.11 -11.73 0.96
CA LYS A 92 10.54 -12.62 1.99
C LYS A 92 9.39 -13.44 1.43
N ARG A 93 8.56 -12.84 0.59
CA ARG A 93 7.44 -13.54 -0.06
C ARG A 93 7.97 -14.65 -0.97
N LYS A 94 8.98 -14.35 -1.76
CA LYS A 94 9.63 -15.32 -2.66
C LYS A 94 10.26 -16.47 -1.89
N GLU A 95 10.97 -16.16 -0.80
CA GLU A 95 11.57 -17.16 0.07
C GLU A 95 10.51 -18.09 0.67
N ARG A 96 9.39 -17.54 1.11
CA ARG A 96 8.27 -18.32 1.64
C ARG A 96 7.67 -19.24 0.59
N GLU A 97 7.50 -18.75 -0.62
CA GLU A 97 6.97 -19.54 -1.73
C GLU A 97 7.91 -20.68 -2.10
N GLU A 98 9.21 -20.42 -2.17
CA GLU A 98 10.22 -21.43 -2.43
C GLU A 98 10.25 -22.48 -1.32
N ALA A 99 10.18 -22.05 -0.07
CA ALA A 99 10.14 -22.97 1.07
C ALA A 99 8.89 -23.87 1.01
N LYS A 100 7.74 -23.30 0.64
CA LYS A 100 6.50 -24.07 0.45
C LYS A 100 6.63 -25.09 -0.67
N LYS A 101 7.21 -24.69 -1.80
CA LYS A 101 7.44 -25.59 -2.94
C LYS A 101 8.35 -26.75 -2.56
N LYS A 102 9.44 -26.47 -1.90
CA LYS A 102 10.38 -27.48 -1.42
C LYS A 102 9.72 -28.45 -0.46
N LYS A 103 8.90 -27.93 0.45
CA LYS A 103 8.16 -28.76 1.39
C LYS A 103 7.16 -29.67 0.67
N ILE A 104 6.43 -29.15 -0.29
CA ILE A 104 5.46 -29.93 -1.09
C ILE A 104 6.19 -31.04 -1.87
N GLU A 105 7.31 -30.74 -2.50
CA GLU A 105 8.11 -31.71 -3.21
C GLU A 105 8.65 -32.79 -2.29
N HIS A 106 9.16 -32.39 -1.14
CA HIS A 106 9.63 -33.32 -0.15
C HIS A 106 8.52 -34.25 0.34
N ASP A 107 7.36 -33.71 0.64
CA ASP A 107 6.19 -34.49 1.05
C ASP A 107 5.75 -35.49 -0.04
N LYS A 108 5.78 -35.08 -1.29
CA LYS A 108 5.47 -35.94 -2.42
C LYS A 108 6.46 -37.10 -2.54
N GLU A 109 7.74 -36.82 -2.40
CA GLU A 109 8.80 -37.84 -2.43
C GLU A 109 8.66 -38.83 -1.27
N MET A 110 8.36 -38.32 -0.08
CA MET A 110 8.15 -39.17 1.09
C MET A 110 6.93 -40.07 0.93
N ARG A 111 5.85 -39.56 0.37
CA ARG A 111 4.65 -40.36 0.07
C ARG A 111 4.97 -41.45 -0.94
N LYS A 112 5.72 -41.11 -1.98
CA LYS A 112 6.15 -42.04 -3.01
C LYS A 112 7.00 -43.17 -2.42
N LYS A 113 7.96 -42.83 -1.59
CA LYS A 113 8.81 -43.80 -0.89
C LYS A 113 8.00 -44.72 0.01
N LYS A 114 7.04 -44.19 0.75
CA LYS A 114 6.16 -45.00 1.60
C LYS A 114 5.34 -45.99 0.78
N LYS A 115 4.85 -45.55 -0.37
CA LYS A 115 4.09 -46.38 -1.29
C LYS A 115 4.94 -47.53 -1.83
N GLU A 116 6.15 -47.25 -2.23
CA GLU A 116 7.11 -48.26 -2.74
C GLU A 116 7.44 -49.28 -1.66
N ILE A 117 7.68 -48.84 -0.45
CA ILE A 117 7.96 -49.73 0.69
C ILE A 117 6.75 -50.61 0.98
N ALA A 118 5.54 -50.06 0.96
CA ALA A 118 4.30 -50.81 1.18
C ALA A 118 4.08 -51.88 0.09
N GLU A 119 4.33 -51.55 -1.16
CA GLU A 119 4.21 -52.48 -2.28
C GLU A 119 5.23 -53.62 -2.18
N LYS A 120 6.46 -53.28 -1.81
CA LYS A 120 7.54 -54.25 -1.61
C LYS A 120 7.18 -55.23 -0.48
N SER A 121 6.66 -54.72 0.61
CA SER A 121 6.22 -55.53 1.75
C SER A 121 5.09 -56.46 1.36
N ARG A 122 4.14 -56.02 0.52
CA ARG A 122 3.07 -56.85 0.03
C ARG A 122 3.58 -57.99 -0.84
N LYS A 123 4.50 -57.70 -1.74
CA LYS A 123 5.11 -58.72 -2.61
C LYS A 123 5.84 -59.76 -1.78
N ASP A 124 6.60 -59.35 -0.78
CA ASP A 124 7.30 -60.27 0.12
C ASP A 124 6.34 -61.17 0.92
N LEU A 125 5.16 -60.64 1.26
CA LEU A 125 4.14 -61.41 1.97
C LEU A 125 3.40 -62.41 1.10
N THR A 126 3.34 -62.18 -0.24
CA THR A 126 2.63 -63.05 -1.18
C THR A 126 3.49 -64.17 -1.75
N GLU A 127 4.79 -64.12 -1.55
CA GLU A 127 5.74 -65.16 -1.90
C GLU A 127 5.92 -66.14 -0.73
#